data_2029dbc774e3ef462d698393a55eadf3
#
_entry.id   2029dbc774e3ef462d698393a55eadf3
#
_cell.length_a   1.000
_cell.length_b   1.000
_cell.length_c   1.000
_cell.angle_alpha   90.00
_cell.angle_beta   90.00
_cell.angle_gamma   90.00
#
_symmetry.space_group_name_H-M   'P 1'
#
loop_
_entity.id
_entity.type
_entity.pdbx_description
1 polymer ?
#
loop_
_entity_poly.entity_id
_entity_poly.type
_entity_poly.pdbx_seq_one_letter_code
_entity_poly.pdbx_strand_id
1 'polypeptide(L)'
;MSSNKIIIANWKQNGSLRTLQSLTSQIIKALKLKSISHSVVLLPPYVYLPILAKKVTSAKTLRNLSIGVQNVSAFSDGAYTGEVSFEMCKDFR
;
A
#
# COMPACT_ATOMS: atom_id res chain seq x y z
N MET A 1 -26.17 1.12 -13.23
CA MET A 1 -24.90 1.69 -12.75
C MET A 1 -24.17 0.67 -11.90
N SER A 2 -22.96 0.39 -12.25
CA SER A 2 -22.10 -0.41 -11.38
C SER A 2 -21.54 0.47 -10.28
N SER A 3 -21.59 0.02 -9.04
CA SER A 3 -20.95 0.70 -7.93
C SER A 3 -19.48 0.31 -7.87
N ASN A 4 -18.62 1.29 -7.59
CA ASN A 4 -17.20 1.03 -7.38
C ASN A 4 -17.00 0.49 -5.96
N LYS A 5 -16.17 -0.52 -5.85
CA LYS A 5 -15.82 -1.14 -4.58
C LYS A 5 -14.38 -0.80 -4.22
N ILE A 6 -14.07 -0.95 -2.96
CA ILE A 6 -12.70 -0.83 -2.46
C ILE A 6 -12.26 -2.24 -2.06
N ILE A 7 -11.18 -2.70 -2.68
CA ILE A 7 -10.59 -4.00 -2.39
C ILE A 7 -9.32 -3.75 -1.60
N ILE A 8 -9.29 -4.21 -0.37
CA ILE A 8 -8.17 -3.97 0.54
C ILE A 8 -7.44 -5.30 0.76
N ALA A 9 -6.17 -5.34 0.37
CA ALA A 9 -5.32 -6.51 0.55
C ALA A 9 -4.42 -6.29 1.77
N ASN A 10 -4.83 -6.81 2.90
CA ASN A 10 -4.04 -6.74 4.13
C ASN A 10 -3.08 -7.93 4.15
N TRP A 11 -1.79 -7.66 3.97
CA TRP A 11 -0.78 -8.73 3.92
C TRP A 11 -0.33 -9.19 5.31
N LYS A 12 -0.80 -8.52 6.34
CA LYS A 12 -0.52 -8.87 7.74
C LYS A 12 1.00 -8.98 7.97
N GLN A 13 1.44 -9.88 8.82
CA GLN A 13 2.87 -10.06 9.11
C GLN A 13 3.46 -11.15 8.20
N ASN A 14 3.38 -10.93 6.89
CA ASN A 14 3.84 -11.91 5.91
C ASN A 14 4.75 -11.28 4.87
N GLY A 15 5.65 -12.08 4.34
CA GLY A 15 6.46 -11.72 3.19
C GLY A 15 7.85 -11.24 3.56
N SER A 16 8.60 -10.98 2.52
CA SER A 16 9.94 -10.41 2.58
C SER A 16 10.00 -9.28 1.56
N LEU A 17 11.05 -8.48 1.59
CA LEU A 17 11.22 -7.43 0.59
C LEU A 17 11.14 -8.00 -0.83
N ARG A 18 11.87 -9.09 -1.07
CA ARG A 18 11.92 -9.72 -2.39
C ARG A 18 10.54 -10.20 -2.84
N THR A 19 9.84 -10.96 -1.99
CA THR A 19 8.54 -11.52 -2.36
C THR A 19 7.48 -10.45 -2.54
N LEU A 20 7.51 -9.41 -1.70
CA LEU A 20 6.51 -8.35 -1.78
C LEU A 20 6.77 -7.39 -2.94
N GLN A 21 8.03 -7.16 -3.31
CA GLN A 21 8.33 -6.43 -4.55
C GLN A 21 7.84 -7.20 -5.78
N SER A 22 8.06 -8.50 -5.81
CA SER A 22 7.59 -9.35 -6.90
C SER A 22 6.07 -9.35 -6.97
N LEU A 23 5.39 -9.54 -5.85
CA LEU A 23 3.93 -9.54 -5.79
C LEU A 23 3.36 -8.20 -6.25
N THR A 24 3.91 -7.10 -5.76
CA THR A 24 3.48 -5.76 -6.14
C THR A 24 3.64 -5.54 -7.65
N SER A 25 4.77 -5.97 -8.23
CA SER A 25 4.98 -5.88 -9.68
C SER A 25 3.95 -6.69 -10.46
N GLN A 26 3.62 -7.88 -9.98
CA GLN A 26 2.62 -8.73 -10.63
C GLN A 26 1.23 -8.10 -10.57
N ILE A 27 0.88 -7.50 -9.44
CA ILE A 27 -0.40 -6.80 -9.28
C ILE A 27 -0.49 -5.60 -10.24
N ILE A 28 0.57 -4.80 -10.31
CA ILE A 28 0.64 -3.66 -11.23
C ILE A 28 0.44 -4.13 -12.67
N LYS A 29 1.15 -5.18 -13.06
CA LYS A 29 1.05 -5.73 -14.40
C LYS A 29 -0.37 -6.23 -14.70
N ALA A 30 -0.96 -6.96 -13.77
CA ALA A 30 -2.31 -7.49 -13.95
C ALA A 30 -3.34 -6.37 -14.08
N LEU A 31 -3.22 -5.30 -13.28
CA LEU A 31 -4.13 -4.16 -13.35
C LEU A 31 -3.96 -3.36 -14.64
N LYS A 32 -2.76 -3.32 -15.20
CA LYS A 32 -2.54 -2.68 -16.51
C LYS A 32 -3.16 -3.47 -17.66
N LEU A 33 -3.22 -4.79 -17.53
CA LEU A 33 -3.78 -5.66 -18.57
C LEU A 33 -5.29 -5.73 -18.51
N LYS A 34 -5.88 -5.51 -17.34
CA LYS A 34 -7.34 -5.57 -17.13
C LYS A 34 -7.82 -4.22 -16.64
N SER A 35 -8.79 -3.69 -17.36
CA SER A 35 -9.40 -2.42 -16.98
C SER A 35 -10.48 -2.68 -15.95
N ILE A 36 -10.16 -2.48 -14.68
CA ILE A 36 -11.14 -2.56 -13.59
C ILE A 36 -11.33 -1.18 -12.98
N SER A 37 -12.57 -0.89 -12.58
CA SER A 37 -12.94 0.42 -12.03
C SER A 37 -12.86 0.48 -10.51
N HIS A 38 -12.69 -0.66 -9.85
CA HIS A 38 -12.61 -0.72 -8.40
C HIS A 38 -11.26 -0.21 -7.89
N SER A 39 -11.28 0.38 -6.71
CA SER A 39 -10.05 0.81 -6.03
C SER A 39 -9.40 -0.38 -5.35
N VAL A 40 -8.08 -0.49 -5.48
CA VAL A 40 -7.28 -1.53 -4.84
C VAL A 40 -6.28 -0.87 -3.90
N VAL A 41 -6.26 -1.30 -2.65
CA VAL A 41 -5.36 -0.77 -1.62
C VAL A 41 -4.53 -1.92 -1.08
N LEU A 42 -3.21 -1.77 -1.12
CA LEU A 42 -2.27 -2.75 -0.58
C LEU A 42 -1.80 -2.28 0.80
N LEU A 43 -1.84 -3.17 1.79
CA LEU A 43 -1.42 -2.88 3.16
C LEU A 43 -0.26 -3.79 3.55
N PRO A 44 0.99 -3.42 3.21
CA PRO A 44 2.16 -4.20 3.61
C PRO A 44 2.59 -3.89 5.04
N PRO A 45 3.46 -4.72 5.65
CA PRO A 45 4.11 -4.34 6.90
C PRO A 45 4.88 -3.03 6.74
N TYR A 46 4.97 -2.24 7.82
CA TYR A 46 5.62 -0.91 7.81
C TYR A 46 7.00 -0.90 7.20
N VAL A 47 7.79 -1.93 7.50
CA VAL A 47 9.22 -1.96 7.12
C VAL A 47 9.41 -1.96 5.60
N TYR A 48 8.40 -2.38 4.85
CA TYR A 48 8.46 -2.42 3.38
C TYR A 48 7.72 -1.27 2.73
N LEU A 49 7.05 -0.45 3.52
CA LEU A 49 6.19 0.63 2.99
C LEU A 49 6.92 1.59 2.06
N PRO A 50 8.10 2.15 2.41
CA PRO A 50 8.74 3.13 1.55
C PRO A 50 9.07 2.60 0.15
N ILE A 51 9.58 1.37 0.09
CA ILE A 51 9.99 0.76 -1.18
C ILE A 51 8.77 0.43 -2.03
N LEU A 52 7.74 -0.17 -1.43
CA LEU A 52 6.54 -0.56 -2.15
C LEU A 52 5.71 0.66 -2.54
N ALA A 53 5.68 1.70 -1.70
CA ALA A 53 4.99 2.95 -2.03
C ALA A 53 5.60 3.60 -3.27
N LYS A 54 6.92 3.63 -3.37
CA LYS A 54 7.61 4.15 -4.56
C LYS A 54 7.23 3.36 -5.80
N LYS A 55 7.14 2.05 -5.69
CA LYS A 55 6.77 1.18 -6.80
C LYS A 55 5.35 1.46 -7.27
N VAL A 56 4.42 1.62 -6.35
CA VAL A 56 3.01 1.92 -6.65
C VAL A 56 2.88 3.31 -7.27
N THR A 57 3.51 4.32 -6.68
CA THR A 57 3.42 5.70 -7.20
C THR A 57 4.10 5.85 -8.56
N SER A 58 5.08 5.01 -8.88
CA SER A 58 5.72 5.01 -10.19
C SER A 58 4.84 4.43 -11.29
N ALA A 59 3.80 3.69 -10.94
CA ALA A 59 2.84 3.15 -11.89
C ALA A 59 1.78 4.21 -12.23
N LYS A 60 2.19 5.28 -12.87
CA LYS A 60 1.40 6.52 -13.05
C LYS A 60 0.11 6.32 -13.84
N THR A 61 0.02 5.28 -14.66
CA THR A 61 -1.18 5.00 -15.44
C THR A 61 -2.27 4.33 -14.63
N LEU A 62 -1.95 3.82 -13.45
CA LEU A 62 -2.90 3.18 -12.55
C LEU A 62 -3.39 4.17 -11.51
N ARG A 63 -4.60 4.67 -11.68
CA ARG A 63 -5.20 5.63 -10.75
C ARG A 63 -5.98 4.96 -9.63
N ASN A 64 -6.27 3.68 -9.79
CA ASN A 64 -7.09 2.93 -8.83
C ASN A 64 -6.26 2.02 -7.91
N LEU A 65 -4.93 2.10 -7.98
CA LEU A 65 -4.04 1.36 -7.07
C LEU A 65 -3.39 2.33 -6.10
N SER A 66 -3.50 2.02 -4.81
CA SER A 66 -2.86 2.81 -3.77
C SER A 66 -2.26 1.90 -2.71
N ILE A 67 -1.45 2.48 -1.84
CA ILE A 67 -0.83 1.77 -0.74
C ILE A 67 -1.23 2.45 0.57
N GLY A 68 -1.44 1.65 1.59
CA GLY A 68 -1.80 2.15 2.91
C GLY A 68 -1.02 1.42 3.99
N VAL A 69 -1.47 1.56 5.23
CA VAL A 69 -0.82 0.98 6.38
C VAL A 69 -1.78 0.12 7.18
N GLN A 70 -1.25 -0.91 7.82
CA GLN A 70 -2.05 -1.86 8.58
C GLN A 70 -2.45 -1.30 9.95
N ASN A 71 -1.67 -0.35 10.46
CA ASN A 71 -1.87 0.21 11.78
C ASN A 71 -1.18 1.58 11.85
N VAL A 72 -1.62 2.42 12.76
CA VAL A 72 -0.95 3.68 13.09
C VAL A 72 -1.09 3.94 14.57
N SER A 73 -0.17 4.72 15.14
CA SER A 73 -0.25 5.17 16.51
C SER A 73 -1.49 6.05 16.71
N ALA A 74 -2.06 5.98 17.91
CA ALA A 74 -3.14 6.87 18.30
C ALA A 74 -2.66 8.30 18.59
N PHE A 75 -1.35 8.52 18.62
CA PHE A 75 -0.75 9.79 19.02
C PHE A 75 0.17 10.32 17.95
N SER A 76 0.33 11.65 17.94
CA SER A 76 1.34 12.32 17.12
C SER A 76 2.73 12.10 17.73
N ASP A 77 3.72 12.85 17.27
CA ASP A 77 5.09 12.75 17.76
C ASP A 77 5.16 12.70 19.27
N GLY A 78 6.08 11.91 19.81
CA GLY A 78 6.27 11.77 21.23
C GLY A 78 7.13 10.57 21.58
N ALA A 79 7.25 10.30 22.86
CA ALA A 79 8.08 9.21 23.38
C ALA A 79 7.32 7.86 23.33
N TYR A 80 6.81 7.52 22.18
CA TYR A 80 6.04 6.29 21.94
C TYR A 80 6.92 5.30 21.21
N THR A 81 7.80 4.66 21.95
CA THR A 81 8.80 3.75 21.39
C THR A 81 8.17 2.65 20.54
N GLY A 82 8.67 2.51 19.31
CA GLY A 82 8.21 1.48 18.38
C GLY A 82 6.94 1.81 17.61
N GLU A 83 6.29 2.94 17.91
CA GLU A 83 5.07 3.34 17.23
C GLU A 83 5.37 4.14 15.97
N VAL A 84 4.45 4.11 15.02
CA VAL A 84 4.54 4.86 13.76
C VAL A 84 3.29 5.72 13.65
N SER A 85 3.48 7.04 13.49
CA SER A 85 2.38 7.98 13.40
C SER A 85 1.78 8.03 11.99
N PHE A 86 0.57 8.53 11.90
CA PHE A 86 -0.08 8.78 10.61
C PHE A 86 0.74 9.75 9.75
N GLU A 87 1.28 10.80 10.36
CA GLU A 87 2.08 11.81 9.67
C GLU A 87 3.32 11.21 9.04
N MET A 88 3.98 10.26 9.72
CA MET A 88 5.14 9.54 9.17
C MET A 88 4.74 8.73 7.93
N CYS A 89 3.58 8.09 7.97
CA CYS A 89 3.11 7.29 6.85
C CYS A 89 2.79 8.14 5.62
N LYS A 90 2.32 9.36 5.82
CA LYS A 90 1.97 10.28 4.73
C LYS A 90 3.16 10.66 3.86
N ASP A 91 4.37 10.53 4.36
CA ASP A 91 5.59 10.83 3.60
C ASP A 91 5.78 9.89 2.41
N PHE A 92 5.10 8.75 2.39
CA PHE A 92 5.31 7.71 1.39
C PHE A 92 4.14 7.52 0.43
N ARG A 93 3.23 8.42 0.41
CA ARG A 93 2.12 8.36 -0.54
C ARG A 93 2.39 9.11 -1.83
#